data_cbd7b9731dc7191c1eb613d79f80d461
#
_entry.id   cbd7b9731dc7191c1eb613d79f80d461
#
_cell.length_a   1.000
_cell.length_b   1.000
_cell.length_c   1.000
_cell.angle_alpha   90.00
_cell.angle_beta   90.00
_cell.angle_gamma   90.00
#
_symmetry.space_group_name_H-M   'P 1'
#
loop_
_entity.id
_entity.type
_entity.pdbx_description
1 polymer ?
#
loop_
_entity_poly.entity_id
_entity_poly.type
_entity_poly.pdbx_seq_one_letter_code
_entity_poly.pdbx_strand_id
1 'polypeptide(L)'
;GNDFTVTYGKGPIDKILKKQAFAVMYYDSIYVNCYNLWFQDTRFGKGYVKAKRIGNHSLIFVNRMIGQEARENQNTIAFGVMFGAIGGAIAGTSASKKLMKQQVCYIISKGADEKGRIIIRMVNDDLISKMLKDNGELLREYYDEEDEKQRIHASRVMPILQCSGLIK
;
A
#
# COMPACT_ATOMS: atom_id res chain seq x y z
N GLY A 1 -4.26 0.37 14.07
CA GLY A 1 -5.54 -0.31 14.29
C GLY A 1 -6.51 0.04 13.18
N ASN A 2 -7.51 -0.80 12.94
CA ASN A 2 -8.57 -0.45 12.00
C ASN A 2 -9.47 0.58 12.67
N ASP A 3 -9.67 1.72 12.01
CA ASP A 3 -10.52 2.79 12.53
C ASP A 3 -12.01 2.39 12.50
N PHE A 4 -12.37 1.41 11.66
CA PHE A 4 -13.74 0.88 11.55
C PHE A 4 -13.75 -0.47 10.83
N THR A 5 -14.88 -1.16 10.95
CA THR A 5 -15.18 -2.39 10.19
C THR A 5 -16.32 -2.12 9.22
N VAL A 6 -16.13 -2.42 7.94
CA VAL A 6 -17.20 -2.35 6.95
C VAL A 6 -18.02 -3.64 7.03
N THR A 7 -19.26 -3.52 7.47
CA THR A 7 -20.20 -4.64 7.54
C THR A 7 -21.20 -4.55 6.40
N TYR A 8 -21.33 -5.64 5.65
CA TYR A 8 -22.32 -5.80 4.59
C TYR A 8 -23.42 -6.74 5.07
N GLY A 9 -24.65 -6.47 4.67
CA GLY A 9 -25.76 -7.38 4.89
C GLY A 9 -25.57 -8.75 4.19
N LYS A 10 -26.50 -9.65 4.39
CA LYS A 10 -26.46 -11.00 3.80
C LYS A 10 -27.20 -11.09 2.45
N GLY A 11 -27.82 -10.01 2.00
CA GLY A 11 -28.58 -9.95 0.75
C GLY A 11 -27.70 -10.11 -0.51
N PRO A 12 -28.30 -10.40 -1.67
CA PRO A 12 -27.56 -10.51 -2.94
C PRO A 12 -26.83 -9.22 -3.32
N ILE A 13 -27.48 -8.07 -3.13
CA ILE A 13 -26.92 -6.75 -3.44
C ILE A 13 -25.70 -6.47 -2.54
N ASP A 14 -25.79 -6.78 -1.25
CA ASP A 14 -24.68 -6.58 -0.31
C ASP A 14 -23.46 -7.39 -0.68
N LYS A 15 -23.65 -8.63 -1.16
CA LYS A 15 -22.55 -9.48 -1.65
C LYS A 15 -21.88 -8.90 -2.90
N ILE A 16 -22.67 -8.28 -3.78
CA ILE A 16 -22.16 -7.60 -4.98
C ILE A 16 -21.35 -6.37 -4.57
N LEU A 17 -21.91 -5.51 -3.71
CA LEU A 17 -21.22 -4.31 -3.23
C LEU A 17 -19.89 -4.62 -2.55
N LYS A 18 -19.85 -5.66 -1.71
CA LYS A 18 -18.62 -6.12 -1.07
C LYS A 18 -17.51 -6.45 -2.06
N LYS A 19 -17.87 -7.02 -3.21
CA LYS A 19 -16.90 -7.40 -4.26
C LYS A 19 -16.57 -6.24 -5.19
N GLN A 20 -17.52 -5.37 -5.48
CA GLN A 20 -17.41 -4.34 -6.52
C GLN A 20 -17.03 -2.96 -5.97
N ALA A 21 -17.29 -2.67 -4.69
CA ALA A 21 -16.92 -1.40 -4.12
C ALA A 21 -15.39 -1.21 -4.22
N PHE A 22 -14.95 -0.19 -4.96
CA PHE A 22 -13.55 0.17 -5.08
C PHE A 22 -12.99 0.75 -3.78
N ALA A 23 -13.72 1.70 -3.21
CA ALA A 23 -13.33 2.39 -1.99
C ALA A 23 -14.57 2.82 -1.20
N VAL A 24 -14.38 3.10 0.07
CA VAL A 24 -15.35 3.76 0.93
C VAL A 24 -14.72 5.01 1.54
N MET A 25 -15.54 6.02 1.75
CA MET A 25 -15.17 7.19 2.55
C MET A 25 -15.80 7.04 3.93
N TYR A 26 -14.98 7.26 4.96
CA TYR A 26 -15.43 7.30 6.34
C TYR A 26 -14.84 8.54 7.00
N TYR A 27 -15.71 9.47 7.39
CA TYR A 27 -15.33 10.86 7.66
C TYR A 27 -14.46 11.40 6.50
N ASP A 28 -13.33 12.00 6.78
CA ASP A 28 -12.41 12.58 5.79
C ASP A 28 -11.35 11.58 5.28
N SER A 29 -11.51 10.30 5.59
CA SER A 29 -10.55 9.26 5.23
C SER A 29 -11.08 8.36 4.10
N ILE A 30 -10.21 8.06 3.15
CA ILE A 30 -10.48 7.14 2.04
C ILE A 30 -9.92 5.77 2.41
N TYR A 31 -10.71 4.71 2.19
CA TYR A 31 -10.29 3.34 2.40
C TYR A 31 -10.54 2.53 1.14
N VAL A 32 -9.48 2.00 0.53
CA VAL A 32 -9.57 1.20 -0.69
C VAL A 32 -9.75 -0.27 -0.38
N ASN A 33 -10.55 -0.94 -1.20
CA ASN A 33 -10.88 -2.35 -1.05
C ASN A 33 -9.80 -3.24 -1.65
N CYS A 34 -8.97 -3.82 -0.81
CA CYS A 34 -7.86 -4.70 -1.23
C CYS A 34 -8.31 -5.95 -2.00
N TYR A 35 -9.57 -6.37 -1.87
CA TYR A 35 -10.09 -7.54 -2.58
C TYR A 35 -10.03 -7.37 -4.10
N ASN A 36 -10.17 -6.14 -4.60
CA ASN A 36 -10.18 -5.82 -6.03
C ASN A 36 -8.84 -5.29 -6.53
N LEU A 37 -7.82 -5.24 -5.68
CA LEU A 37 -6.51 -4.72 -6.03
C LEU A 37 -5.53 -5.86 -6.33
N TRP A 38 -4.79 -5.70 -7.44
CA TRP A 38 -3.80 -6.64 -7.91
C TRP A 38 -2.51 -5.91 -8.25
N PHE A 39 -1.39 -6.55 -7.94
CA PHE A 39 -0.07 -6.10 -8.35
C PHE A 39 0.74 -7.31 -8.81
N GLN A 40 1.26 -7.29 -10.04
CA GLN A 40 2.02 -8.40 -10.65
C GLN A 40 1.31 -9.76 -10.45
N ASP A 41 0.05 -9.84 -10.85
CA ASP A 41 -0.81 -11.04 -10.73
C ASP A 41 -1.01 -11.58 -9.29
N THR A 42 -0.61 -10.80 -8.28
CA THR A 42 -0.84 -11.11 -6.88
C THR A 42 -1.90 -10.18 -6.28
N ARG A 43 -2.88 -10.74 -5.59
CA ARG A 43 -3.93 -9.96 -4.92
C ARG A 43 -3.44 -9.45 -3.57
N PHE A 44 -3.81 -8.21 -3.22
CA PHE A 44 -3.45 -7.62 -1.91
C PHE A 44 -4.11 -8.32 -0.71
N GLY A 45 -5.21 -9.02 -0.92
CA GLY A 45 -5.90 -9.77 0.12
C GLY A 45 -7.33 -9.29 0.35
N LYS A 46 -7.84 -9.48 1.56
CA LYS A 46 -9.20 -9.08 1.96
C LYS A 46 -9.12 -7.86 2.88
N GLY A 47 -10.19 -7.06 2.88
CA GLY A 47 -10.33 -5.90 3.77
C GLY A 47 -10.04 -4.59 3.08
N TYR A 48 -10.03 -3.54 3.87
CA TYR A 48 -9.82 -2.16 3.44
C TYR A 48 -8.53 -1.60 4.02
N VAL A 49 -7.84 -0.76 3.27
CA VAL A 49 -6.63 -0.07 3.71
C VAL A 49 -6.80 1.43 3.52
N LYS A 50 -6.37 2.20 4.51
CA LYS A 50 -6.40 3.66 4.44
C LYS A 50 -5.52 4.14 3.30
N ALA A 51 -6.07 5.03 2.48
CA ALA A 51 -5.37 5.66 1.36
C ALA A 51 -5.40 7.18 1.51
N LYS A 52 -4.40 7.83 0.95
CA LYS A 52 -4.33 9.29 0.86
C LYS A 52 -4.32 9.71 -0.61
N ARG A 53 -4.74 10.93 -0.88
CA ARG A 53 -4.60 11.50 -2.22
C ARG A 53 -3.15 11.85 -2.48
N ILE A 54 -2.67 11.54 -3.69
CA ILE A 54 -1.36 11.95 -4.17
C ILE A 54 -1.51 12.59 -5.55
N GLY A 55 -1.00 13.81 -5.67
CA GLY A 55 -1.26 14.61 -6.86
C GLY A 55 -2.77 14.84 -7.07
N ASN A 56 -3.18 14.98 -8.34
CA ASN A 56 -4.57 15.35 -8.66
C ASN A 56 -5.51 14.16 -8.86
N HIS A 57 -5.00 12.98 -9.23
CA HIS A 57 -5.84 11.88 -9.72
C HIS A 57 -5.43 10.49 -9.22
N SER A 58 -4.55 10.40 -8.23
CA SER A 58 -4.03 9.15 -7.73
C SER A 58 -4.26 8.99 -6.23
N LEU A 59 -4.24 7.75 -5.77
CA LEU A 59 -4.26 7.40 -4.36
C LEU A 59 -2.99 6.66 -4.00
N ILE A 60 -2.45 6.93 -2.82
CA ILE A 60 -1.34 6.18 -2.24
C ILE A 60 -1.81 5.44 -1.00
N PHE A 61 -1.40 4.20 -0.85
CA PHE A 61 -1.67 3.41 0.34
C PHE A 61 -0.45 2.56 0.72
N VAL A 62 -0.39 2.17 1.98
CA VAL A 62 0.67 1.33 2.52
C VAL A 62 0.15 -0.09 2.67
N ASN A 63 0.92 -1.05 2.18
CA ASN A 63 0.62 -2.47 2.37
C ASN A 63 1.92 -3.27 2.41
N ARG A 64 1.80 -4.57 2.75
CA ARG A 64 2.93 -5.49 2.65
C ARG A 64 3.47 -5.52 1.22
N MET A 65 4.74 -5.76 1.08
CA MET A 65 5.35 -6.04 -0.22
C MET A 65 4.77 -7.33 -0.80
N ILE A 66 4.29 -7.29 -2.05
CA ILE A 66 3.78 -8.44 -2.80
C ILE A 66 4.40 -8.45 -4.21
N GLY A 67 4.21 -9.54 -4.94
CA GLY A 67 4.74 -9.67 -6.30
C GLY A 67 6.09 -10.37 -6.34
N GLN A 68 6.87 -10.12 -7.39
CA GLN A 68 8.18 -10.75 -7.60
C GLN A 68 9.19 -10.31 -6.55
N GLU A 69 9.25 -9.03 -6.23
CA GLU A 69 10.17 -8.48 -5.23
C GLU A 69 9.96 -9.11 -3.84
N ALA A 70 8.70 -9.44 -3.51
CA ALA A 70 8.42 -10.18 -2.28
C ALA A 70 9.01 -11.58 -2.29
N ARG A 71 9.00 -12.26 -3.43
CA ARG A 71 9.56 -13.62 -3.59
C ARG A 71 11.09 -13.62 -3.49
N GLU A 72 11.75 -12.67 -4.09
CA GLU A 72 13.20 -12.52 -4.05
C GLU A 72 13.71 -12.20 -2.64
N ASN A 73 12.95 -11.40 -1.88
CA ASN A 73 13.25 -11.12 -0.47
C ASN A 73 12.90 -12.26 0.48
N GLN A 74 12.10 -13.26 0.05
CA GLN A 74 11.65 -14.38 0.87
C GLN A 74 12.72 -15.46 1.13
N ASN A 75 13.74 -15.54 0.33
CA ASN A 75 14.85 -16.46 0.58
C ASN A 75 15.60 -16.20 1.89
N THR A 76 15.20 -15.17 2.63
CA THR A 76 15.83 -14.78 3.91
C THR A 76 14.91 -14.94 5.13
N ILE A 77 13.62 -15.26 4.97
CA ILE A 77 12.68 -15.33 6.12
C ILE A 77 11.72 -16.52 5.95
N ALA A 78 11.83 -17.49 6.83
CA ALA A 78 10.99 -18.70 6.93
C ALA A 78 9.48 -18.36 6.84
N PHE A 79 8.80 -18.96 5.86
CA PHE A 79 7.45 -18.63 5.39
C PHE A 79 6.33 -19.33 6.17
N GLY A 80 6.39 -19.39 7.49
CA GLY A 80 5.49 -20.24 8.26
C GLY A 80 4.20 -19.64 8.83
N VAL A 81 4.03 -18.33 9.00
CA VAL A 81 3.07 -17.83 9.99
C VAL A 81 2.07 -16.76 9.53
N MET A 82 1.97 -16.37 8.24
CA MET A 82 1.32 -15.07 7.99
C MET A 82 0.19 -14.96 6.97
N PHE A 83 -0.53 -16.01 6.70
CA PHE A 83 -1.69 -15.90 5.80
C PHE A 83 -3.06 -15.65 6.48
N GLY A 84 -3.11 -15.50 7.81
CA GLY A 84 -4.39 -15.45 8.53
C GLY A 84 -4.70 -14.29 9.45
N ALA A 85 -3.76 -13.43 9.79
CA ALA A 85 -3.93 -12.54 10.96
C ALA A 85 -3.56 -11.07 10.73
N ILE A 86 -4.06 -10.44 9.67
CA ILE A 86 -3.99 -8.95 9.56
C ILE A 86 -5.40 -8.39 9.69
N GLY A 87 -5.98 -8.56 10.85
CA GLY A 87 -7.28 -7.99 11.24
C GLY A 87 -7.43 -7.77 12.73
N GLY A 88 -6.42 -8.08 13.53
CA GLY A 88 -6.50 -7.90 14.98
C GLY A 88 -5.15 -7.58 15.58
N ALA A 89 -5.14 -6.58 16.43
CA ALA A 89 -4.10 -6.11 17.33
C ALA A 89 -2.87 -7.02 17.49
N ILE A 90 -1.79 -6.72 16.79
CA ILE A 90 -0.45 -7.18 17.18
C ILE A 90 0.37 -5.93 17.52
N ALA A 91 0.02 -5.29 18.61
CA ALA A 91 0.87 -4.29 19.24
C ALA A 91 1.91 -5.00 20.09
N GLY A 92 3.19 -4.83 19.78
CA GLY A 92 4.27 -5.06 20.74
C GLY A 92 5.17 -6.28 20.59
N THR A 93 4.99 -7.16 19.62
CA THR A 93 5.91 -8.31 19.44
C THR A 93 7.01 -8.03 18.40
N SER A 94 8.14 -8.73 18.51
CA SER A 94 9.25 -8.65 17.54
C SER A 94 8.79 -8.96 16.10
N ALA A 95 7.76 -9.80 15.96
CA ALA A 95 7.14 -10.13 14.67
C ALA A 95 6.41 -8.93 14.07
N SER A 96 5.68 -8.12 14.86
CA SER A 96 5.00 -6.91 14.36
C SER A 96 5.99 -5.84 13.90
N LYS A 97 7.13 -5.70 14.57
CA LYS A 97 8.21 -4.79 14.13
C LYS A 97 8.86 -5.25 12.81
N LYS A 98 9.04 -6.56 12.60
CA LYS A 98 9.52 -7.12 11.33
C LYS A 98 8.50 -6.93 10.20
N LEU A 99 7.20 -7.07 10.50
CA LEU A 99 6.12 -6.85 9.55
C LEU A 99 6.00 -5.39 9.10
N MET A 100 6.14 -4.46 10.03
CA MET A 100 6.17 -3.03 9.69
C MET A 100 7.35 -2.67 8.80
N LYS A 101 8.50 -3.33 8.96
CA LYS A 101 9.69 -3.12 8.11
C LYS A 101 9.54 -3.61 6.67
N GLN A 102 8.54 -4.44 6.37
CA GLN A 102 8.25 -4.92 5.01
C GLN A 102 7.08 -4.23 4.33
N GLN A 103 6.57 -3.16 4.94
CA GLN A 103 5.51 -2.36 4.33
C GLN A 103 6.10 -1.37 3.33
N VAL A 104 5.48 -1.33 2.16
CA VAL A 104 5.86 -0.42 1.07
C VAL A 104 4.65 0.39 0.63
N CYS A 105 4.91 1.43 -0.13
CA CYS A 105 3.87 2.29 -0.67
C CYS A 105 3.45 1.82 -2.07
N TYR A 106 2.15 1.88 -2.33
CA TYR A 106 1.57 1.62 -3.64
C TYR A 106 0.74 2.81 -4.10
N ILE A 107 0.84 3.14 -5.37
CA ILE A 107 0.05 4.20 -6.00
C ILE A 107 -0.95 3.57 -6.95
N ILE A 108 -2.23 3.93 -6.75
CA ILE A 108 -3.32 3.64 -7.67
C ILE A 108 -3.41 4.81 -8.65
N SER A 109 -3.23 4.52 -9.92
CA SER A 109 -3.32 5.48 -11.01
C SER A 109 -4.65 5.35 -11.76
N LYS A 110 -5.07 6.41 -12.44
CA LYS A 110 -6.23 6.37 -13.33
C LYS A 110 -5.96 5.43 -14.52
N GLY A 111 -6.97 4.66 -14.89
CA GLY A 111 -6.93 3.74 -16.02
C GLY A 111 -6.97 2.27 -15.63
N ALA A 112 -6.91 1.42 -16.63
CA ALA A 112 -6.88 -0.03 -16.47
C ALA A 112 -5.72 -0.63 -17.27
N ASP A 113 -5.20 -1.76 -16.80
CA ASP A 113 -4.23 -2.58 -17.53
C ASP A 113 -4.89 -3.35 -18.67
N GLU A 114 -4.11 -4.10 -19.43
CA GLU A 114 -4.59 -4.94 -20.54
C GLU A 114 -5.63 -5.99 -20.12
N LYS A 115 -5.67 -6.34 -18.84
CA LYS A 115 -6.65 -7.26 -18.25
C LYS A 115 -7.88 -6.53 -17.69
N GLY A 116 -8.00 -5.21 -17.89
CA GLY A 116 -9.08 -4.38 -17.37
C GLY A 116 -8.99 -4.12 -15.84
N ARG A 117 -7.83 -4.36 -15.23
CA ARG A 117 -7.60 -4.18 -13.80
C ARG A 117 -7.04 -2.78 -13.52
N ILE A 118 -7.33 -2.28 -12.34
CA ILE A 118 -6.80 -0.99 -11.84
C ILE A 118 -5.27 -0.99 -11.88
N ILE A 119 -4.68 0.06 -12.45
CA ILE A 119 -3.23 0.21 -12.53
C ILE A 119 -2.67 0.55 -11.15
N ILE A 120 -1.81 -0.33 -10.66
CA ILE A 120 -1.11 -0.14 -9.38
C ILE A 120 0.39 -0.21 -9.63
N ARG A 121 1.13 0.70 -9.03
CA ARG A 121 2.59 0.74 -9.07
C ARG A 121 3.12 0.75 -7.64
N MET A 122 4.13 -0.06 -7.37
CA MET A 122 4.90 0.06 -6.14
C MET A 122 5.81 1.29 -6.24
N VAL A 123 5.92 2.03 -5.16
CA VAL A 123 6.83 3.18 -5.09
C VAL A 123 8.25 2.64 -4.94
N ASN A 124 9.07 2.94 -5.92
CA ASN A 124 10.48 2.59 -6.02
C ASN A 124 11.32 3.84 -6.33
N ASP A 125 12.63 3.67 -6.44
CA ASP A 125 13.59 4.75 -6.72
C ASP A 125 13.24 5.56 -7.96
N ASP A 126 12.89 4.89 -9.07
CA ASP A 126 12.50 5.55 -10.32
C ASP A 126 11.27 6.45 -10.15
N LEU A 127 10.29 5.96 -9.40
CA LEU A 127 9.05 6.69 -9.19
C LEU A 127 9.27 7.88 -8.24
N ILE A 128 10.06 7.69 -7.18
CA ILE A 128 10.45 8.77 -6.27
C ILE A 128 11.23 9.85 -7.02
N SER A 129 12.23 9.48 -7.83
CA SER A 129 13.01 10.43 -8.62
C SER A 129 12.15 11.28 -9.55
N LYS A 130 11.14 10.66 -10.17
CA LYS A 130 10.17 11.38 -11.01
C LYS A 130 9.27 12.31 -10.22
N MET A 131 8.82 11.88 -9.04
CA MET A 131 7.91 12.67 -8.20
C MET A 131 8.62 13.84 -7.52
N LEU A 132 9.88 13.68 -7.15
CA LEU A 132 10.68 14.68 -6.44
C LEU A 132 11.68 15.42 -7.34
N LYS A 133 11.54 15.32 -8.66
CA LYS A 133 12.48 15.92 -9.63
C LYS A 133 12.78 17.40 -9.37
N ASP A 134 11.77 18.15 -8.89
CA ASP A 134 11.86 19.58 -8.62
C ASP A 134 12.19 19.88 -7.14
N ASN A 135 12.48 18.83 -6.33
CA ASN A 135 12.81 18.97 -4.91
C ASN A 135 14.09 18.19 -4.57
N GLY A 136 15.23 18.81 -4.87
CA GLY A 136 16.54 18.18 -4.71
C GLY A 136 16.93 17.86 -3.26
N GLU A 137 16.41 18.60 -2.28
CA GLU A 137 16.69 18.33 -0.86
C GLU A 137 16.02 17.03 -0.42
N LEU A 138 14.74 16.88 -0.66
CA LEU A 138 14.01 15.66 -0.32
C LEU A 138 14.50 14.45 -1.13
N LEU A 139 14.97 14.67 -2.35
CA LEU A 139 15.58 13.60 -3.14
C LEU A 139 16.91 13.14 -2.52
N ARG A 140 17.75 14.04 -2.02
CA ARG A 140 18.96 13.69 -1.27
C ARG A 140 18.62 12.95 0.01
N GLU A 141 17.69 13.49 0.81
CA GLU A 141 17.21 12.83 2.03
C GLU A 141 16.73 11.40 1.76
N TYR A 142 16.03 11.17 0.63
CA TYR A 142 15.62 9.84 0.22
C TYR A 142 16.81 8.92 -0.03
N TYR A 143 17.83 9.40 -0.74
CA TYR A 143 19.03 8.62 -1.10
C TYR A 143 20.09 8.55 -0.01
N ASP A 144 19.94 9.23 1.13
CA ASP A 144 20.80 9.07 2.30
C ASP A 144 20.80 7.63 2.85
N GLU A 145 19.74 6.86 2.56
CA GLU A 145 19.71 5.43 2.83
C GLU A 145 20.33 4.68 1.64
N GLU A 146 21.48 4.07 1.85
CA GLU A 146 22.23 3.36 0.81
C GLU A 146 21.59 2.02 0.42
N ASP A 147 20.96 1.33 1.39
CA ASP A 147 20.24 0.06 1.12
C ASP A 147 18.93 0.34 0.40
N GLU A 148 18.90 0.03 -0.90
CA GLU A 148 17.72 0.18 -1.76
C GLU A 148 16.47 -0.49 -1.14
N LYS A 149 16.64 -1.65 -0.49
CA LYS A 149 15.51 -2.36 0.13
C LYS A 149 14.96 -1.63 1.34
N GLN A 150 15.79 -0.93 2.10
CA GLN A 150 15.36 -0.10 3.24
C GLN A 150 14.76 1.22 2.74
N ARG A 151 15.29 1.76 1.67
CA ARG A 151 14.88 3.05 1.08
C ARG A 151 13.43 3.08 0.65
N ILE A 152 12.92 1.98 0.07
CA ILE A 152 11.54 1.86 -0.41
C ILE A 152 10.50 1.58 0.70
N HIS A 153 10.91 1.43 1.95
CA HIS A 153 9.98 1.18 3.04
C HIS A 153 9.04 2.35 3.28
N ALA A 154 7.78 2.05 3.57
CA ALA A 154 6.73 3.05 3.77
C ALA A 154 7.03 4.04 4.90
N SER A 155 7.75 3.61 5.94
CA SER A 155 8.16 4.47 7.06
C SER A 155 9.14 5.58 6.63
N ARG A 156 9.84 5.41 5.52
CA ARG A 156 10.73 6.41 4.94
C ARG A 156 10.05 7.19 3.82
N VAL A 157 9.39 6.49 2.92
CA VAL A 157 8.73 7.07 1.75
C VAL A 157 7.60 8.03 2.13
N MET A 158 6.74 7.64 3.08
CA MET A 158 5.56 8.44 3.42
C MET A 158 5.90 9.83 3.99
N PRO A 159 6.81 9.98 4.96
CA PRO A 159 7.21 11.31 5.45
C PRO A 159 7.77 12.21 4.34
N ILE A 160 8.65 11.69 3.49
CA ILE A 160 9.25 12.44 2.38
C ILE A 160 8.18 12.96 1.41
N LEU A 161 7.24 12.09 1.02
CA LEU A 161 6.14 12.49 0.13
C LEU A 161 5.14 13.45 0.80
N GLN A 162 5.00 13.41 2.13
CA GLN A 162 4.21 14.39 2.87
C GLN A 162 4.92 15.76 2.92
N CYS A 163 6.22 15.79 3.23
CA CYS A 163 7.03 17.02 3.24
C CYS A 163 7.09 17.68 1.87
N SER A 164 7.04 16.90 0.78
CA SER A 164 6.99 17.46 -0.58
C SER A 164 5.66 18.11 -0.95
N GLY A 165 4.60 17.98 -0.12
CA GLY A 165 3.26 18.47 -0.41
C GLY A 165 2.49 17.66 -1.46
N LEU A 166 3.05 16.56 -1.97
CA LEU A 166 2.39 15.69 -2.94
C LEU A 166 1.22 14.91 -2.33
N ILE A 167 1.28 14.59 -1.04
CA ILE A 167 0.22 13.90 -0.31
C ILE A 167 -0.61 14.92 0.47
N LYS A 168 -1.92 14.83 0.29
CA LYS A 168 -2.94 15.66 0.97
C LYS A 168 -3.75 14.82 1.93
#